data_83efb6a350a625b14a0a3335dd9dd181
#
_entry.id   83efb6a350a625b14a0a3335dd9dd181
#
_cell.length_a   1.000
_cell.length_b   1.000
_cell.length_c   1.000
_cell.angle_alpha   90.00
_cell.angle_beta   90.00
_cell.angle_gamma   90.00
#
_symmetry.space_group_name_H-M   'P 1'
#
loop_
_entity.id
_entity.type
_entity.pdbx_description
1 polymer ?
#
loop_
_entity_poly.entity_id
_entity_poly.type
_entity_poly.pdbx_seq_one_letter_code
_entity_poly.pdbx_strand_id
1 'polypeptide(L)'
;SATSDCGLGMLTALKNILGNSWRDKILHNLDVTLASDVSNPLYGEHGAAAVFGPQKGATTEMIGYLERRARTFSRMASVQLGVDHAFDKGAGAAGGLGYAFLQFMNAKIQSGVDILFETINFDAIIDKADLIITGEGSADAQTLMGKLPLKVLEYGLRKNIPVVLIAGRVADVSSLLSAGFSPLL
;
A
#
# COMPACT_ATOMS: atom_id res chain seq x y z
N SER A 1 9.69 -7.36 3.20
CA SER A 1 9.91 -7.38 4.66
C SER A 1 10.21 -8.79 5.15
N ALA A 2 10.99 -8.92 6.21
CA ALA A 2 11.30 -10.22 6.83
C ALA A 2 10.35 -10.55 8.01
N THR A 3 9.49 -9.62 8.43
CA THR A 3 8.57 -9.83 9.55
C THR A 3 7.26 -10.49 9.13
N SER A 4 6.63 -11.26 10.03
CA SER A 4 5.32 -11.88 9.86
C SER A 4 4.63 -12.04 11.24
N ASP A 5 4.80 -11.06 12.12
CA ASP A 5 4.35 -11.08 13.51
C ASP A 5 3.17 -10.12 13.78
N CYS A 6 2.53 -9.60 12.73
CA CYS A 6 1.45 -8.63 12.81
C CYS A 6 1.86 -7.32 13.51
N GLY A 7 3.16 -6.99 13.50
CA GLY A 7 3.72 -5.81 14.19
C GLY A 7 3.85 -5.95 15.70
N LEU A 8 3.67 -7.15 16.26
CA LEU A 8 3.69 -7.37 17.72
C LEU A 8 5.03 -6.98 18.34
N GLY A 9 6.15 -7.25 17.65
CA GLY A 9 7.48 -6.84 18.10
C GLY A 9 7.61 -5.32 18.23
N MET A 10 7.13 -4.59 17.23
CA MET A 10 7.11 -3.11 17.25
C MET A 10 6.23 -2.58 18.40
N LEU A 11 5.00 -3.09 18.54
CA LEU A 11 4.08 -2.66 19.59
C LEU A 11 4.66 -2.93 21.00
N THR A 12 5.33 -4.06 21.17
CA THR A 12 6.01 -4.41 22.41
C THR A 12 7.15 -3.43 22.72
N ALA A 13 7.98 -3.09 21.71
CA ALA A 13 9.06 -2.12 21.89
C ALA A 13 8.52 -0.73 22.25
N LEU A 14 7.47 -0.27 21.57
CA LEU A 14 6.82 1.01 21.89
C LEU A 14 6.28 1.05 23.32
N LYS A 15 5.61 -0.01 23.75
CA LYS A 15 5.14 -0.12 25.12
C LYS A 15 6.28 -0.09 26.16
N ASN A 16 7.38 -0.78 25.87
CA ASN A 16 8.52 -0.83 26.77
C ASN A 16 9.24 0.53 26.89
N ILE A 17 9.31 1.30 25.79
CA ILE A 17 10.00 2.59 25.76
C ILE A 17 9.11 3.72 26.29
N LEU A 18 7.85 3.77 25.88
CA LEU A 18 6.94 4.87 26.17
C LEU A 18 6.02 4.63 27.38
N GLY A 19 6.01 3.41 27.90
CA GLY A 19 5.17 2.99 29.03
C GLY A 19 3.74 2.63 28.61
N ASN A 20 2.87 2.39 29.60
CA ASN A 20 1.51 1.89 29.36
C ASN A 20 0.61 2.87 28.57
N SER A 21 0.87 4.15 28.63
CA SER A 21 0.14 5.19 27.88
C SER A 21 0.72 5.48 26.48
N TRP A 22 1.55 4.58 25.94
CA TRP A 22 2.25 4.78 24.67
C TRP A 22 1.29 5.10 23.51
N ARG A 23 0.14 4.44 23.47
CA ARG A 23 -0.85 4.61 22.41
C ARG A 23 -1.44 6.01 22.43
N ASP A 24 -1.84 6.51 23.59
CA ASP A 24 -2.40 7.86 23.73
C ASP A 24 -1.36 8.92 23.35
N LYS A 25 -0.09 8.72 23.75
CA LYS A 25 1.02 9.60 23.36
C LYS A 25 1.19 9.67 21.84
N ILE A 26 1.09 8.53 21.14
CA ILE A 26 1.16 8.50 19.68
C ILE A 26 -0.06 9.19 19.05
N LEU A 27 -1.26 8.81 19.45
CA LEU A 27 -2.51 9.33 18.88
C LEU A 27 -2.67 10.84 19.04
N HIS A 28 -2.15 11.42 20.14
CA HIS A 28 -2.24 12.87 20.37
C HIS A 28 -1.17 13.69 19.66
N ASN A 29 -0.04 13.09 19.30
CA ASN A 29 1.12 13.83 18.82
C ASN A 29 1.53 13.51 17.38
N LEU A 30 0.97 12.47 16.76
CA LEU A 30 1.38 12.01 15.45
C LEU A 30 0.18 11.78 14.53
N ASP A 31 0.25 12.34 13.32
CA ASP A 31 -0.57 11.90 12.18
C ASP A 31 0.28 10.90 11.37
N VAL A 32 -0.18 9.66 11.32
CA VAL A 32 0.60 8.55 10.74
C VAL A 32 0.03 8.19 9.38
N THR A 33 0.84 8.34 8.35
CA THR A 33 0.53 7.85 6.99
C THR A 33 1.49 6.73 6.62
N LEU A 34 0.94 5.59 6.24
CA LEU A 34 1.69 4.42 5.81
C LEU A 34 1.72 4.35 4.28
N ALA A 35 2.90 4.51 3.70
CA ALA A 35 3.12 4.31 2.27
C ALA A 35 3.06 2.81 1.94
N SER A 36 2.03 2.35 1.26
CA SER A 36 1.89 0.95 0.86
C SER A 36 1.01 0.78 -0.37
N ASP A 37 1.52 0.04 -1.35
CA ASP A 37 0.77 -0.36 -2.55
C ASP A 37 0.14 -1.77 -2.38
N VAL A 38 0.28 -2.37 -1.21
CA VAL A 38 -0.32 -3.67 -0.86
C VAL A 38 -1.75 -3.47 -0.40
N SER A 39 -2.69 -4.22 -0.97
CA SER A 39 -4.11 -4.17 -0.63
C SER A 39 -4.61 -5.37 0.20
N ASN A 40 -3.74 -6.35 0.46
CA ASN A 40 -4.08 -7.60 1.13
C ASN A 40 -4.55 -7.37 2.57
N PRO A 41 -5.56 -8.13 3.04
CA PRO A 41 -5.98 -8.14 4.44
C PRO A 41 -4.92 -8.82 5.33
N LEU A 42 -5.11 -8.73 6.64
CA LEU A 42 -4.20 -9.34 7.61
C LEU A 42 -4.12 -10.86 7.46
N TYR A 43 -5.26 -11.52 7.33
CA TYR A 43 -5.39 -12.97 7.25
C TYR A 43 -6.49 -13.39 6.26
N GLY A 44 -6.60 -14.69 6.02
CA GLY A 44 -7.51 -15.30 5.04
C GLY A 44 -6.77 -15.72 3.78
N GLU A 45 -7.52 -16.18 2.78
CA GLU A 45 -6.98 -16.69 1.51
C GLU A 45 -6.04 -15.68 0.82
N HIS A 46 -6.36 -14.39 0.92
CA HIS A 46 -5.56 -13.29 0.39
C HIS A 46 -4.76 -12.56 1.47
N GLY A 47 -4.63 -13.15 2.66
CA GLY A 47 -3.94 -12.55 3.80
C GLY A 47 -2.41 -12.55 3.69
N ALA A 48 -1.78 -11.84 4.62
CA ALA A 48 -0.33 -11.66 4.65
C ALA A 48 0.46 -12.98 4.64
N ALA A 49 0.04 -13.95 5.45
CA ALA A 49 0.73 -15.24 5.55
C ALA A 49 0.54 -16.09 4.30
N ALA A 50 -0.69 -16.17 3.77
CA ALA A 50 -1.01 -16.98 2.60
C ALA A 50 -0.29 -16.47 1.34
N VAL A 51 -0.33 -15.15 1.09
CA VAL A 51 0.21 -14.56 -0.14
C VAL A 51 1.72 -14.35 -0.08
N PHE A 52 2.25 -13.85 1.04
CA PHE A 52 3.66 -13.46 1.14
C PHE A 52 4.54 -14.47 1.92
N GLY A 53 3.94 -15.45 2.58
CA GLY A 53 4.66 -16.49 3.32
C GLY A 53 5.57 -17.33 2.43
N PRO A 54 5.08 -17.88 1.30
CA PRO A 54 5.88 -18.75 0.44
C PRO A 54 7.20 -18.11 -0.03
N GLN A 55 7.16 -16.88 -0.49
CA GLN A 55 8.35 -16.15 -0.95
C GLN A 55 9.36 -15.83 0.19
N LYS A 56 8.91 -15.92 1.44
CA LYS A 56 9.74 -15.75 2.64
C LYS A 56 10.26 -17.11 3.18
N GLY A 57 9.99 -18.21 2.47
CA GLY A 57 10.42 -19.55 2.84
C GLY A 57 9.50 -20.26 3.84
N ALA A 58 8.27 -19.75 4.07
CA ALA A 58 7.34 -20.42 4.97
C ALA A 58 6.76 -21.69 4.34
N THR A 59 6.76 -22.79 5.08
CA THR A 59 6.05 -24.02 4.72
C THR A 59 4.54 -23.84 4.90
N THR A 60 3.75 -24.75 4.33
CA THR A 60 2.29 -24.76 4.50
C THR A 60 1.89 -24.81 5.99
N GLU A 61 2.61 -25.56 6.80
CA GLU A 61 2.39 -25.64 8.24
C GLU A 61 2.66 -24.29 8.93
N MET A 62 3.77 -23.63 8.58
CA MET A 62 4.13 -22.31 9.08
C MET A 62 3.08 -21.26 8.68
N ILE A 63 2.60 -21.31 7.44
CA ILE A 63 1.52 -20.41 6.97
C ILE A 63 0.26 -20.61 7.82
N GLY A 64 -0.17 -21.86 8.04
CA GLY A 64 -1.30 -22.16 8.91
C GLY A 64 -1.11 -21.68 10.36
N TYR A 65 0.11 -21.78 10.88
CA TYR A 65 0.44 -21.25 12.22
C TYR A 65 0.35 -19.73 12.26
N LEU A 66 0.95 -19.02 11.31
CA LEU A 66 0.91 -17.55 11.21
C LEU A 66 -0.52 -17.03 11.04
N GLU A 67 -1.32 -17.71 10.24
CA GLU A 67 -2.72 -17.42 10.02
C GLU A 67 -3.54 -17.47 11.32
N ARG A 68 -3.38 -18.54 12.09
CA ARG A 68 -4.06 -18.67 13.40
C ARG A 68 -3.61 -17.60 14.39
N ARG A 69 -2.32 -17.27 14.41
CA ARG A 69 -1.79 -16.19 15.27
C ARG A 69 -2.37 -14.83 14.89
N ALA A 70 -2.42 -14.50 13.60
CA ALA A 70 -2.98 -13.25 13.10
C ALA A 70 -4.46 -13.11 13.50
N ARG A 71 -5.27 -14.17 13.31
CA ARG A 71 -6.69 -14.20 13.72
C ARG A 71 -6.86 -14.00 15.23
N THR A 72 -6.05 -14.70 16.02
CA THR A 72 -6.12 -14.59 17.49
C THR A 72 -5.75 -13.19 17.94
N PHE A 73 -4.68 -12.63 17.39
CA PHE A 73 -4.21 -11.29 17.72
C PHE A 73 -5.25 -10.22 17.34
N SER A 74 -5.79 -10.28 16.11
CA SER A 74 -6.84 -9.36 15.67
C SER A 74 -8.07 -9.41 16.57
N ARG A 75 -8.56 -10.62 16.88
CA ARG A 75 -9.71 -10.77 17.79
C ARG A 75 -9.47 -10.18 19.17
N MET A 76 -8.28 -10.37 19.74
CA MET A 76 -7.94 -9.80 21.05
C MET A 76 -7.88 -8.27 20.98
N ALA A 77 -7.27 -7.73 19.94
CA ALA A 77 -7.17 -6.29 19.74
C ALA A 77 -8.54 -5.64 19.49
N SER A 78 -9.40 -6.28 18.70
CA SER A 78 -10.75 -5.76 18.41
C SER A 78 -11.64 -5.73 19.64
N VAL A 79 -11.56 -6.75 20.49
CA VAL A 79 -12.29 -6.75 21.77
C VAL A 79 -11.81 -5.62 22.68
N GLN A 80 -10.51 -5.37 22.72
CA GLN A 80 -9.93 -4.32 23.57
C GLN A 80 -10.24 -2.89 23.07
N LEU A 81 -10.26 -2.70 21.74
CA LEU A 81 -10.32 -1.37 21.14
C LEU A 81 -11.70 -1.02 20.54
N GLY A 82 -12.62 -1.99 20.47
CA GLY A 82 -13.96 -1.80 19.94
C GLY A 82 -14.06 -1.68 18.41
N VAL A 83 -12.94 -1.90 17.69
CA VAL A 83 -12.84 -1.80 16.23
C VAL A 83 -11.91 -2.89 15.70
N ASP A 84 -12.12 -3.35 14.46
CA ASP A 84 -11.26 -4.34 13.80
C ASP A 84 -10.89 -3.89 12.39
N HIS A 85 -9.60 -3.69 12.16
CA HIS A 85 -9.00 -3.30 10.89
C HIS A 85 -8.35 -4.47 10.14
N ALA A 86 -8.62 -5.73 10.53
CA ALA A 86 -7.97 -6.89 9.95
C ALA A 86 -8.25 -7.07 8.44
N PHE A 87 -9.41 -6.63 7.98
CA PHE A 87 -9.83 -6.72 6.58
C PHE A 87 -9.69 -5.41 5.81
N ASP A 88 -9.18 -4.38 6.44
CA ASP A 88 -8.92 -3.12 5.76
C ASP A 88 -7.79 -3.30 4.74
N LYS A 89 -7.91 -2.53 3.66
CA LYS A 89 -6.91 -2.52 2.58
C LYS A 89 -5.53 -2.21 3.14
N GLY A 90 -4.58 -3.12 2.92
CA GLY A 90 -3.20 -2.96 3.37
C GLY A 90 -2.91 -3.45 4.79
N ALA A 91 -3.88 -3.99 5.52
CA ALA A 91 -3.63 -4.58 6.84
C ALA A 91 -2.56 -5.69 6.79
N GLY A 92 -2.49 -6.45 5.69
CA GLY A 92 -1.49 -7.49 5.46
C GLY A 92 -0.10 -6.99 5.06
N ALA A 93 0.06 -5.69 4.79
CA ALA A 93 1.35 -5.14 4.36
C ALA A 93 2.45 -5.46 5.37
N ALA A 94 3.63 -5.82 4.84
CA ALA A 94 4.82 -6.12 5.64
C ALA A 94 4.56 -7.15 6.76
N GLY A 95 3.84 -8.24 6.45
CA GLY A 95 3.59 -9.33 7.39
C GLY A 95 2.64 -8.97 8.53
N GLY A 96 1.70 -8.06 8.26
CA GLY A 96 0.71 -7.56 9.21
C GLY A 96 1.16 -6.32 9.98
N LEU A 97 2.31 -5.73 9.63
CA LEU A 97 2.71 -4.44 10.21
C LEU A 97 1.69 -3.34 9.85
N GLY A 98 1.10 -3.39 8.63
CA GLY A 98 0.00 -2.51 8.23
C GLY A 98 -1.17 -2.54 9.21
N TYR A 99 -1.57 -3.74 9.64
CA TYR A 99 -2.60 -3.90 10.66
C TYR A 99 -2.23 -3.21 11.98
N ALA A 100 -0.98 -3.36 12.44
CA ALA A 100 -0.56 -2.72 13.69
C ALA A 100 -0.69 -1.19 13.63
N PHE A 101 -0.33 -0.59 12.50
CA PHE A 101 -0.49 0.85 12.30
C PHE A 101 -1.96 1.28 12.23
N LEU A 102 -2.79 0.55 11.48
CA LEU A 102 -4.23 0.82 11.39
C LEU A 102 -4.91 0.67 12.75
N GLN A 103 -4.72 -0.47 13.40
CA GLN A 103 -5.44 -0.86 14.61
C GLN A 103 -5.04 -0.05 15.85
N PHE A 104 -3.75 0.29 15.99
CA PHE A 104 -3.23 0.87 17.23
C PHE A 104 -2.81 2.34 17.09
N MET A 105 -2.57 2.83 15.88
CA MET A 105 -2.04 4.18 15.66
C MET A 105 -2.95 5.05 14.79
N ASN A 106 -4.15 4.56 14.46
CA ASN A 106 -5.11 5.27 13.60
C ASN A 106 -4.50 5.76 12.28
N ALA A 107 -3.57 4.96 11.74
CA ALA A 107 -2.84 5.32 10.54
C ALA A 107 -3.75 5.30 9.30
N LYS A 108 -3.43 6.16 8.33
CA LYS A 108 -4.00 6.11 6.98
C LYS A 108 -3.04 5.34 6.07
N ILE A 109 -3.57 4.55 5.15
CA ILE A 109 -2.77 3.92 4.11
C ILE A 109 -2.98 4.68 2.81
N GLN A 110 -1.87 5.10 2.20
CA GLN A 110 -1.82 5.73 0.89
C GLN A 110 -0.81 5.01 -0.01
N SER A 111 -1.00 5.07 -1.34
CA SER A 111 0.02 4.58 -2.24
C SER A 111 1.28 5.45 -2.16
N GLY A 112 2.45 4.84 -2.38
CA GLY A 112 3.71 5.60 -2.37
C GLY A 112 3.74 6.70 -3.43
N VAL A 113 3.09 6.47 -4.57
CA VAL A 113 2.97 7.46 -5.65
C VAL A 113 2.09 8.63 -5.24
N ASP A 114 0.94 8.39 -4.61
CA ASP A 114 0.04 9.44 -4.17
C ASP A 114 0.73 10.35 -3.14
N ILE A 115 1.43 9.76 -2.16
CA ILE A 115 2.22 10.53 -1.17
C ILE A 115 3.31 11.37 -1.86
N LEU A 116 4.02 10.79 -2.84
CA LEU A 116 5.03 11.51 -3.59
C LEU A 116 4.44 12.70 -4.33
N PHE A 117 3.33 12.48 -5.05
CA PHE A 117 2.69 13.52 -5.85
C PHE A 117 2.13 14.65 -4.98
N GLU A 118 1.56 14.33 -3.82
CA GLU A 118 1.13 15.33 -2.84
C GLU A 118 2.33 16.12 -2.30
N THR A 119 3.41 15.43 -1.92
CA THR A 119 4.60 16.06 -1.33
C THR A 119 5.28 17.05 -2.28
N ILE A 120 5.39 16.71 -3.57
CA ILE A 120 5.99 17.60 -4.58
C ILE A 120 5.00 18.60 -5.16
N ASN A 121 3.73 18.54 -4.73
CA ASN A 121 2.64 19.33 -5.32
C ASN A 121 2.56 19.13 -6.85
N PHE A 122 2.45 17.87 -7.27
CA PHE A 122 2.52 17.50 -8.69
C PHE A 122 1.46 18.20 -9.53
N ASP A 123 0.26 18.44 -8.98
CA ASP A 123 -0.79 19.21 -9.64
C ASP A 123 -0.31 20.61 -10.09
N ALA A 124 0.42 21.33 -9.22
CA ALA A 124 0.95 22.64 -9.57
C ALA A 124 2.11 22.57 -10.57
N ILE A 125 2.88 21.49 -10.54
CA ILE A 125 3.97 21.27 -11.51
C ILE A 125 3.40 21.13 -12.92
N ILE A 126 2.33 20.36 -13.09
CA ILE A 126 1.75 20.07 -14.40
C ILE A 126 0.80 21.15 -14.91
N ASP A 127 0.38 22.12 -14.08
CA ASP A 127 -0.55 23.20 -14.49
C ASP A 127 -0.09 24.01 -15.70
N LYS A 128 1.23 24.03 -15.96
CA LYS A 128 1.82 24.76 -17.08
C LYS A 128 2.34 23.84 -18.19
N ALA A 129 2.03 22.58 -18.11
CA ALA A 129 2.50 21.60 -19.09
C ALA A 129 1.51 21.49 -20.26
N ASP A 130 2.02 21.49 -21.47
CA ASP A 130 1.25 21.19 -22.68
C ASP A 130 1.25 19.69 -23.00
N LEU A 131 2.19 18.94 -22.42
CA LEU A 131 2.39 17.52 -22.61
C LEU A 131 3.06 16.93 -21.37
N ILE A 132 2.62 15.75 -20.96
CA ILE A 132 3.28 14.97 -19.93
C ILE A 132 3.89 13.72 -20.57
N ILE A 133 5.15 13.44 -20.27
CA ILE A 133 5.83 12.22 -20.72
C ILE A 133 6.13 11.38 -19.48
N THR A 134 5.67 10.13 -19.50
CA THR A 134 5.98 9.14 -18.47
C THR A 134 6.63 7.91 -19.09
N GLY A 135 7.26 7.07 -18.30
CA GLY A 135 7.94 5.91 -18.85
C GLY A 135 8.09 4.75 -17.88
N GLU A 136 8.26 3.56 -18.45
CA GLU A 136 8.60 2.34 -17.74
C GLU A 136 9.39 1.37 -18.63
N GLY A 137 9.93 0.29 -18.03
CA GLY A 137 10.70 -0.71 -18.78
C GLY A 137 9.84 -1.53 -19.73
N SER A 138 8.67 -1.97 -19.33
CA SER A 138 7.72 -2.75 -20.13
C SER A 138 6.29 -2.32 -19.82
N ALA A 139 5.60 -1.85 -20.83
CA ALA A 139 4.20 -1.43 -20.77
C ALA A 139 3.27 -2.56 -21.26
N ASP A 140 2.36 -2.98 -20.40
CA ASP A 140 1.37 -4.04 -20.63
C ASP A 140 0.11 -3.79 -19.80
N ALA A 141 -0.77 -4.78 -19.72
CA ALA A 141 -1.98 -4.69 -18.89
C ALA A 141 -1.70 -4.39 -17.41
N GLN A 142 -0.51 -4.75 -16.89
CA GLN A 142 -0.14 -4.45 -15.50
C GLN A 142 0.17 -2.96 -15.29
N THR A 143 0.54 -2.22 -16.34
CA THR A 143 0.69 -0.76 -16.30
C THR A 143 -0.61 -0.09 -15.83
N LEU A 144 -1.75 -0.66 -16.22
CA LEU A 144 -3.10 -0.19 -15.86
C LEU A 144 -3.58 -0.71 -14.49
N MET A 145 -2.72 -1.39 -13.72
CA MET A 145 -3.04 -1.90 -12.38
C MET A 145 -2.49 -1.01 -11.25
N GLY A 146 -2.43 0.31 -11.46
CA GLY A 146 -2.05 1.27 -10.41
C GLY A 146 -0.55 1.60 -10.33
N LYS A 147 0.25 1.23 -11.33
CA LYS A 147 1.65 1.66 -11.43
C LYS A 147 1.78 3.16 -11.70
N LEU A 148 2.99 3.69 -11.52
CA LEU A 148 3.30 5.11 -11.71
C LEU A 148 2.76 5.70 -13.02
N PRO A 149 2.91 5.06 -14.20
CA PRO A 149 2.40 5.63 -15.46
C PRO A 149 0.88 5.85 -15.44
N LEU A 150 0.10 4.91 -14.89
CA LEU A 150 -1.35 5.10 -14.75
C LEU A 150 -1.69 6.30 -13.86
N LYS A 151 -0.99 6.47 -12.74
CA LYS A 151 -1.21 7.61 -11.86
C LYS A 151 -0.89 8.94 -12.55
N VAL A 152 0.21 8.99 -13.31
CA VAL A 152 0.54 10.16 -14.13
C VAL A 152 -0.57 10.45 -15.15
N LEU A 153 -1.10 9.40 -15.80
CA LEU A 153 -2.22 9.54 -16.73
C LEU A 153 -3.47 10.10 -16.05
N GLU A 154 -3.85 9.59 -14.88
CA GLU A 154 -5.00 10.08 -14.10
C GLU A 154 -4.88 11.58 -13.81
N TYR A 155 -3.69 12.07 -13.48
CA TYR A 155 -3.42 13.49 -13.24
C TYR A 155 -3.52 14.32 -14.54
N GLY A 156 -2.95 13.83 -15.64
CA GLY A 156 -3.06 14.48 -16.95
C GLY A 156 -4.50 14.59 -17.43
N LEU A 157 -5.27 13.50 -17.32
CA LEU A 157 -6.68 13.48 -17.73
C LEU A 157 -7.54 14.48 -16.94
N ARG A 158 -7.33 14.62 -15.63
CA ARG A 158 -8.05 15.63 -14.82
C ARG A 158 -7.82 17.06 -15.29
N LYS A 159 -6.66 17.33 -15.88
CA LYS A 159 -6.28 18.67 -16.38
C LYS A 159 -6.38 18.84 -17.89
N ASN A 160 -6.89 17.81 -18.60
CA ASN A 160 -6.94 17.77 -20.07
C ASN A 160 -5.56 17.94 -20.72
N ILE A 161 -4.50 17.45 -20.08
CA ILE A 161 -3.15 17.46 -20.62
C ILE A 161 -2.86 16.09 -21.22
N PRO A 162 -2.43 16.00 -22.50
CA PRO A 162 -2.08 14.73 -23.12
C PRO A 162 -0.90 14.08 -22.39
N VAL A 163 -0.97 12.74 -22.26
CA VAL A 163 0.08 11.95 -21.61
C VAL A 163 0.61 10.91 -22.55
N VAL A 164 1.89 10.95 -22.82
CA VAL A 164 2.61 9.98 -23.65
C VAL A 164 3.37 9.01 -22.76
N LEU A 165 3.23 7.71 -23.04
CA LEU A 165 3.97 6.65 -22.37
C LEU A 165 5.12 6.18 -23.28
N ILE A 166 6.35 6.22 -22.76
CA ILE A 166 7.54 5.66 -23.40
C ILE A 166 7.94 4.39 -22.64
N ALA A 167 8.14 3.29 -23.37
CA ALA A 167 8.59 2.04 -22.77
C ALA A 167 9.60 1.33 -23.67
N GLY A 168 10.51 0.57 -23.06
CA GLY A 168 11.43 -0.28 -23.80
C GLY A 168 10.73 -1.41 -24.57
N ARG A 169 9.58 -1.83 -24.07
CA ARG A 169 8.66 -2.79 -24.70
C ARG A 169 7.22 -2.37 -24.46
N VAL A 170 6.39 -2.45 -25.50
CA VAL A 170 4.94 -2.24 -25.38
C VAL A 170 4.24 -3.51 -25.88
N ALA A 171 3.51 -4.18 -24.99
CA ALA A 171 2.86 -5.47 -25.29
C ALA A 171 1.37 -5.31 -25.65
N ASP A 172 0.69 -4.25 -25.17
CA ASP A 172 -0.74 -4.03 -25.37
C ASP A 172 -1.04 -2.56 -25.64
N VAL A 173 -0.78 -2.15 -26.86
CA VAL A 173 -0.99 -0.76 -27.32
C VAL A 173 -2.47 -0.38 -27.25
N SER A 174 -3.39 -1.30 -27.60
CA SER A 174 -4.82 -1.01 -27.69
C SER A 174 -5.41 -0.66 -26.32
N SER A 175 -5.08 -1.43 -25.28
CA SER A 175 -5.53 -1.15 -23.91
C SER A 175 -4.96 0.16 -23.37
N LEU A 176 -3.70 0.46 -23.65
CA LEU A 176 -3.06 1.70 -23.23
C LEU A 176 -3.71 2.94 -23.88
N LEU A 177 -3.97 2.90 -25.19
CA LEU A 177 -4.69 3.97 -25.88
C LEU A 177 -6.12 4.12 -25.37
N SER A 178 -6.81 3.00 -25.15
CA SER A 178 -8.18 3.00 -24.59
C SER A 178 -8.24 3.58 -23.18
N ALA A 179 -7.17 3.44 -22.38
CA ALA A 179 -7.05 4.05 -21.07
C ALA A 179 -6.84 5.58 -21.14
N GLY A 180 -6.39 6.12 -22.28
CA GLY A 180 -6.23 7.55 -22.50
C GLY A 180 -4.80 8.02 -22.74
N PHE A 181 -3.81 7.12 -22.82
CA PHE A 181 -2.47 7.53 -23.28
C PHE A 181 -2.53 8.03 -24.72
N SER A 182 -1.82 9.11 -25.00
CA SER A 182 -1.70 9.65 -26.34
C SER A 182 -0.70 8.81 -27.17
N PRO A 183 -1.00 8.52 -28.44
CA PRO A 183 -0.02 7.87 -29.31
C PRO A 183 1.20 8.78 -29.49
N LEU A 184 2.39 8.19 -29.57
CA LEU A 184 3.54 8.86 -30.16
C LEU A 184 3.25 8.97 -31.68
N LEU A 185 3.23 10.17 -32.19
CA LEU A 185 3.17 10.44 -33.65
C LEU A 185 4.52 10.19 -34.28
#